data_d3e672292371954015fc4fef1d0c9c9e
#
_entry.id   d3e672292371954015fc4fef1d0c9c9e
#
_cell.length_a   1.000
_cell.length_b   1.000
_cell.length_c   1.000
_cell.angle_alpha   90.00
_cell.angle_beta   90.00
_cell.angle_gamma   90.00
#
_symmetry.space_group_name_H-M   'P 1'
#
loop_
_entity.id
_entity.type
_entity.pdbx_description
1 polymer ?
#
loop_
_entity_poly.entity_id
_entity_poly.type
_entity_poly.pdbx_seq_one_letter_code
_entity_poly.pdbx_strand_id
1 'polypeptide(L)'
;MSERQQHALELQALRSQMNPHFVHNSLNAIQYYIQRNEVELSEIYLTKFSKLIRSFFTLSRKRHITIAQEISLLENYLSIEQLRFEDKLNYSITKDAELDEEDIIPTMLLQPIVENAVNHGIFHKATTGTVAIHFGYVSEDSFKVTIIDDGIGLVKSKAIFDNSGKELNNRSSSVLQDRLKLLEYSNTWKVSYTLEDREDTEGAIATLIFKPIEDEHTSIPSR
;
A
#
# COMPACT_ATOMS: atom_id res chain seq x y z
N MET A 1 28.03 -6.83 -4.66
CA MET A 1 27.34 -7.00 -3.35
C MET A 1 27.34 -8.50 -3.04
N SER A 2 27.68 -8.96 -1.83
CA SER A 2 27.69 -10.40 -1.54
C SER A 2 26.24 -10.90 -1.37
N GLU A 3 25.96 -12.17 -1.73
CA GLU A 3 24.65 -12.81 -1.54
C GLU A 3 24.12 -12.66 -0.09
N ARG A 4 25.02 -12.67 0.88
CA ARG A 4 24.68 -12.44 2.30
C ARG A 4 24.20 -11.02 2.58
N GLN A 5 24.74 -10.02 1.91
CA GLN A 5 24.28 -8.63 2.02
C GLN A 5 22.91 -8.44 1.37
N GLN A 6 22.70 -9.11 0.24
CA GLN A 6 21.42 -9.11 -0.46
C GLN A 6 20.32 -9.78 0.37
N HIS A 7 20.58 -10.95 0.94
CA HIS A 7 19.66 -11.64 1.86
C HIS A 7 19.40 -10.85 3.15
N ALA A 8 20.40 -10.17 3.70
CA ALA A 8 20.21 -9.33 4.89
C ALA A 8 19.33 -8.12 4.60
N LEU A 9 19.47 -7.47 3.44
CA LEU A 9 18.61 -6.37 2.99
C LEU A 9 17.19 -6.85 2.68
N GLU A 10 17.04 -8.02 2.06
CA GLU A 10 15.74 -8.65 1.84
C GLU A 10 15.03 -8.95 3.17
N LEU A 11 15.73 -9.51 4.14
CA LEU A 11 15.18 -9.78 5.48
C LEU A 11 14.88 -8.49 6.26
N GLN A 12 15.68 -7.47 6.10
CA GLN A 12 15.45 -6.17 6.73
C GLN A 12 14.25 -5.46 6.08
N ALA A 13 14.13 -5.50 4.76
CA ALA A 13 12.97 -5.03 4.02
C ALA A 13 11.70 -5.80 4.43
N LEU A 14 11.77 -7.11 4.57
CA LEU A 14 10.67 -7.96 5.05
C LEU A 14 10.23 -7.62 6.48
N ARG A 15 11.18 -7.38 7.40
CA ARG A 15 10.88 -7.00 8.79
C ARG A 15 10.30 -5.59 8.92
N SER A 16 10.66 -4.68 8.02
CA SER A 16 10.16 -3.30 8.02
C SER A 16 8.75 -3.17 7.43
N GLN A 17 8.25 -4.21 6.75
CA GLN A 17 7.00 -4.19 5.97
C GLN A 17 5.73 -4.25 6.81
N MET A 18 5.76 -4.90 7.97
CA MET A 18 4.67 -4.76 8.92
C MET A 18 4.89 -3.46 9.68
N ASN A 19 4.11 -2.45 9.36
CA ASN A 19 4.09 -1.22 10.12
C ASN A 19 3.72 -1.55 11.59
N PRO A 20 4.66 -1.47 12.56
CA PRO A 20 4.36 -1.80 13.95
C PRO A 20 3.21 -0.96 14.50
N HIS A 21 3.04 0.25 13.97
CA HIS A 21 1.96 1.16 14.30
C HIS A 21 0.60 0.60 13.83
N PHE A 22 0.53 -0.02 12.64
CA PHE A 22 -0.70 -0.69 12.19
C PHE A 22 -1.08 -1.85 13.12
N VAL A 23 -0.12 -2.70 13.48
CA VAL A 23 -0.37 -3.82 14.41
C VAL A 23 -0.86 -3.32 15.76
N HIS A 24 -0.17 -2.30 16.33
CA HIS A 24 -0.55 -1.70 17.59
C HIS A 24 -1.96 -1.08 17.54
N ASN A 25 -2.27 -0.34 16.47
CA ASN A 25 -3.59 0.26 16.28
C ASN A 25 -4.68 -0.79 16.12
N SER A 26 -4.40 -1.89 15.43
CA SER A 26 -5.35 -2.99 15.27
C SER A 26 -5.64 -3.69 16.61
N LEU A 27 -4.63 -3.93 17.41
CA LEU A 27 -4.82 -4.50 18.75
C LEU A 27 -5.61 -3.55 19.67
N ASN A 28 -5.35 -2.25 19.61
CA ASN A 28 -6.11 -1.25 20.35
C ASN A 28 -7.58 -1.20 19.91
N ALA A 29 -7.86 -1.32 18.62
CA ALA A 29 -9.23 -1.37 18.11
C ALA A 29 -9.98 -2.61 18.63
N ILE A 30 -9.34 -3.78 18.60
CA ILE A 30 -9.92 -5.02 19.16
C ILE A 30 -10.22 -4.82 20.64
N GLN A 31 -9.27 -4.28 21.42
CA GLN A 31 -9.44 -4.00 22.84
C GLN A 31 -10.59 -3.02 23.09
N TYR A 32 -10.72 -1.98 22.28
CA TYR A 32 -11.81 -1.00 22.34
C TYR A 32 -13.18 -1.65 22.17
N TYR A 33 -13.36 -2.50 21.17
CA TYR A 33 -14.62 -3.22 20.94
C TYR A 33 -14.94 -4.19 22.09
N ILE A 34 -13.94 -4.90 22.65
CA ILE A 34 -14.12 -5.78 23.81
C ILE A 34 -14.59 -4.98 25.02
N GLN A 35 -13.98 -3.83 25.32
CA GLN A 35 -14.34 -2.98 26.47
C GLN A 35 -15.77 -2.42 26.36
N ARG A 36 -16.27 -2.21 25.13
CA ARG A 36 -17.64 -1.79 24.87
C ARG A 36 -18.65 -2.92 24.82
N ASN A 37 -18.19 -4.15 25.06
CA ASN A 37 -19.01 -5.35 24.94
C ASN A 37 -19.58 -5.59 23.51
N GLU A 38 -18.91 -5.05 22.48
CA GLU A 38 -19.23 -5.19 21.06
C GLU A 38 -18.51 -6.46 20.53
N VAL A 39 -18.92 -7.62 21.03
CA VAL A 39 -18.23 -8.90 20.79
C VAL A 39 -18.19 -9.25 19.30
N GLU A 40 -19.30 -9.07 18.60
CA GLU A 40 -19.41 -9.36 17.16
C GLU A 40 -18.42 -8.53 16.32
N LEU A 41 -18.31 -7.22 16.59
CA LEU A 41 -17.35 -6.35 15.90
C LEU A 41 -15.90 -6.73 16.22
N SER A 42 -15.63 -7.12 17.47
CA SER A 42 -14.32 -7.62 17.90
C SER A 42 -13.93 -8.90 17.14
N GLU A 43 -14.85 -9.85 16.97
CA GLU A 43 -14.62 -11.09 16.23
C GLU A 43 -14.41 -10.84 14.73
N ILE A 44 -15.22 -9.97 14.12
CA ILE A 44 -15.07 -9.56 12.71
C ILE A 44 -13.69 -8.93 12.51
N TYR A 45 -13.31 -7.99 13.37
CA TYR A 45 -12.02 -7.29 13.27
C TYR A 45 -10.85 -8.28 13.41
N LEU A 46 -10.89 -9.13 14.43
CA LEU A 46 -9.84 -10.15 14.68
C LEU A 46 -9.71 -11.12 13.51
N THR A 47 -10.83 -11.54 12.93
CA THR A 47 -10.84 -12.45 11.77
C THR A 47 -10.19 -11.80 10.56
N LYS A 48 -10.57 -10.55 10.23
CA LYS A 48 -9.99 -9.79 9.13
C LYS A 48 -8.49 -9.53 9.36
N PHE A 49 -8.13 -9.12 10.56
CA PHE A 49 -6.73 -8.87 10.94
C PHE A 49 -5.87 -10.13 10.79
N SER A 50 -6.35 -11.28 11.30
CA SER A 50 -5.66 -12.56 11.17
C SER A 50 -5.47 -12.97 9.71
N LYS A 51 -6.49 -12.76 8.86
CA LYS A 51 -6.43 -13.02 7.42
C LYS A 51 -5.38 -12.13 6.75
N LEU A 52 -5.39 -10.82 7.05
CA LEU A 52 -4.43 -9.88 6.49
C LEU A 52 -2.99 -10.25 6.86
N ILE A 53 -2.73 -10.51 8.14
CA ILE A 53 -1.40 -10.91 8.62
C ILE A 53 -0.90 -12.16 7.91
N ARG A 54 -1.73 -13.18 7.76
CA ARG A 54 -1.36 -14.41 7.07
C ARG A 54 -1.05 -14.16 5.59
N SER A 55 -1.90 -13.40 4.89
CA SER A 55 -1.69 -13.03 3.49
C SER A 55 -0.39 -12.25 3.33
N PHE A 56 -0.16 -11.29 4.21
CA PHE A 56 1.05 -10.47 4.24
C PHE A 56 2.30 -11.33 4.35
N PHE A 57 2.37 -12.25 5.34
CA PHE A 57 3.52 -13.14 5.50
C PHE A 57 3.73 -14.09 4.31
N THR A 58 2.65 -14.55 3.69
CA THR A 58 2.74 -15.45 2.54
C THR A 58 3.21 -14.74 1.30
N LEU A 59 2.65 -13.56 1.02
CA LEU A 59 2.92 -12.81 -0.21
C LEU A 59 4.26 -12.05 -0.12
N SER A 60 4.64 -11.55 1.04
CA SER A 60 5.89 -10.79 1.23
C SER A 60 7.17 -11.59 0.92
N ARG A 61 7.09 -12.91 0.90
CA ARG A 61 8.21 -13.80 0.52
C ARG A 61 8.36 -13.98 -0.98
N LYS A 62 7.36 -13.55 -1.75
CA LYS A 62 7.38 -13.64 -3.21
C LYS A 62 8.01 -12.38 -3.81
N ARG A 63 8.73 -12.51 -4.91
CA ARG A 63 9.24 -11.37 -5.67
C ARG A 63 8.12 -10.64 -6.41
N HIS A 64 7.17 -11.42 -6.93
CA HIS A 64 6.01 -10.94 -7.69
C HIS A 64 4.75 -11.64 -7.19
N ILE A 65 3.64 -10.98 -7.31
CA ILE A 65 2.30 -11.50 -7.06
C ILE A 65 1.39 -11.10 -8.22
N THR A 66 0.22 -11.72 -8.34
CA THR A 66 -0.75 -11.29 -9.34
C THR A 66 -1.44 -10.00 -8.91
N ILE A 67 -1.98 -9.25 -9.87
CA ILE A 67 -2.80 -8.06 -9.60
C ILE A 67 -3.99 -8.44 -8.71
N ALA A 68 -4.64 -9.60 -8.97
CA ALA A 68 -5.70 -10.11 -8.10
C ALA A 68 -5.25 -10.28 -6.64
N GLN A 69 -4.04 -10.79 -6.41
CA GLN A 69 -3.49 -10.95 -5.06
C GLN A 69 -3.21 -9.61 -4.38
N GLU A 70 -2.69 -8.63 -5.12
CA GLU A 70 -2.45 -7.27 -4.61
C GLU A 70 -3.78 -6.57 -4.28
N ILE A 71 -4.78 -6.62 -5.17
CA ILE A 71 -6.12 -6.07 -4.91
C ILE A 71 -6.70 -6.69 -3.62
N SER A 72 -6.68 -8.00 -3.50
CA SER A 72 -7.20 -8.69 -2.30
C SER A 72 -6.46 -8.27 -1.01
N LEU A 73 -5.15 -8.04 -1.08
CA LEU A 73 -4.36 -7.56 0.06
C LEU A 73 -4.78 -6.14 0.45
N LEU A 74 -4.92 -5.24 -0.52
CA LEU A 74 -5.35 -3.85 -0.30
C LEU A 74 -6.78 -3.77 0.21
N GLU A 75 -7.72 -4.57 -0.32
CA GLU A 75 -9.09 -4.66 0.17
C GLU A 75 -9.15 -5.11 1.63
N ASN A 76 -8.39 -6.16 1.99
CA ASN A 76 -8.33 -6.62 3.37
C ASN A 76 -7.79 -5.53 4.30
N TYR A 77 -6.73 -4.81 3.89
CA TYR A 77 -6.18 -3.70 4.66
C TYR A 77 -7.20 -2.56 4.84
N LEU A 78 -7.75 -2.05 3.73
CA LEU A 78 -8.70 -0.92 3.76
C LEU A 78 -9.97 -1.26 4.52
N SER A 79 -10.45 -2.50 4.44
CA SER A 79 -11.62 -2.94 5.21
C SER A 79 -11.38 -2.96 6.73
N ILE A 80 -10.15 -3.22 7.18
CA ILE A 80 -9.77 -3.14 8.59
C ILE A 80 -9.67 -1.68 9.04
N GLU A 81 -9.06 -0.83 8.22
CA GLU A 81 -8.98 0.60 8.48
C GLU A 81 -10.37 1.25 8.52
N GLN A 82 -11.27 0.86 7.62
CA GLN A 82 -12.67 1.33 7.63
C GLN A 82 -13.38 0.98 8.96
N LEU A 83 -13.24 -0.23 9.46
CA LEU A 83 -13.75 -0.60 10.77
C LEU A 83 -13.15 0.25 11.89
N ARG A 84 -11.83 0.53 11.82
CA ARG A 84 -11.14 1.36 12.82
C ARG A 84 -11.61 2.80 12.83
N PHE A 85 -11.95 3.35 11.66
CA PHE A 85 -12.34 4.74 11.51
C PHE A 85 -13.85 4.97 11.61
N GLU A 86 -14.66 3.94 11.87
CA GLU A 86 -16.11 4.08 12.09
C GLU A 86 -16.74 5.01 11.04
N ASP A 87 -16.98 4.56 9.83
CA ASP A 87 -17.62 5.30 8.73
C ASP A 87 -16.92 6.60 8.26
N LYS A 88 -15.74 6.94 8.81
CA LYS A 88 -14.98 8.10 8.35
C LYS A 88 -14.07 7.81 7.16
N LEU A 89 -13.89 6.54 6.80
CA LEU A 89 -13.12 6.11 5.66
C LEU A 89 -14.01 5.39 4.66
N ASN A 90 -14.08 5.94 3.45
CA ASN A 90 -14.58 5.23 2.28
C ASN A 90 -13.42 4.82 1.38
N TYR A 91 -13.58 3.73 0.66
CA TYR A 91 -12.60 3.35 -0.35
C TYR A 91 -13.25 2.70 -1.56
N SER A 92 -12.57 2.76 -2.69
CA SER A 92 -12.91 2.03 -3.91
C SER A 92 -11.66 1.50 -4.58
N ILE A 93 -11.75 0.29 -5.13
CA ILE A 93 -10.69 -0.30 -5.96
C ILE A 93 -11.35 -0.65 -7.29
N THR A 94 -10.83 -0.08 -8.37
CA THR A 94 -11.35 -0.25 -9.72
C THR A 94 -10.24 -0.65 -10.67
N LYS A 95 -10.59 -1.23 -11.80
CA LYS A 95 -9.65 -1.60 -12.86
C LYS A 95 -10.26 -1.39 -14.24
N ASP A 96 -9.41 -1.22 -15.24
CA ASP A 96 -9.82 -1.26 -16.64
C ASP A 96 -10.39 -2.63 -16.99
N ALA A 97 -11.36 -2.68 -17.89
CA ALA A 97 -12.05 -3.92 -18.28
C ALA A 97 -11.11 -4.95 -18.92
N GLU A 98 -10.11 -4.45 -19.64
CA GLU A 98 -9.12 -5.24 -20.37
C GLU A 98 -7.97 -5.73 -19.49
N LEU A 99 -7.85 -5.24 -18.23
CA LEU A 99 -6.77 -5.59 -17.34
C LEU A 99 -6.88 -7.05 -16.89
N ASP A 100 -5.86 -7.84 -17.20
CA ASP A 100 -5.76 -9.22 -16.72
C ASP A 100 -5.30 -9.25 -15.27
N GLU A 101 -6.14 -9.77 -14.38
CA GLU A 101 -5.80 -9.90 -12.96
C GLU A 101 -4.70 -10.92 -12.67
N GLU A 102 -4.41 -11.81 -13.62
CA GLU A 102 -3.29 -12.76 -13.53
C GLU A 102 -1.94 -12.13 -13.91
N ASP A 103 -1.95 -10.93 -14.48
CA ASP A 103 -0.72 -10.18 -14.70
C ASP A 103 0.01 -9.96 -13.39
N ILE A 104 1.34 -9.99 -13.44
CA ILE A 104 2.19 -9.91 -12.26
C ILE A 104 2.62 -8.47 -11.94
N ILE A 105 2.77 -8.20 -10.66
CA ILE A 105 3.25 -6.94 -10.11
C ILE A 105 4.36 -7.21 -9.07
N PRO A 106 5.37 -6.36 -8.94
CA PRO A 106 6.32 -6.47 -7.84
C PRO A 106 5.60 -6.34 -6.49
N THR A 107 5.90 -7.26 -5.58
CA THR A 107 5.20 -7.36 -4.28
C THR A 107 5.43 -6.13 -3.40
N MET A 108 4.39 -5.69 -2.69
CA MET A 108 4.49 -4.73 -1.58
C MET A 108 4.94 -3.31 -1.94
N LEU A 109 4.64 -2.84 -3.15
CA LEU A 109 4.91 -1.45 -3.54
C LEU A 109 3.73 -0.53 -3.22
N LEU A 110 2.50 -1.03 -3.35
CA LEU A 110 1.30 -0.20 -3.19
C LEU A 110 0.93 0.00 -1.72
N GLN A 111 1.14 -1.02 -0.88
CA GLN A 111 0.78 -1.00 0.53
C GLN A 111 1.30 0.25 1.28
N PRO A 112 2.59 0.64 1.22
CA PRO A 112 3.10 1.83 1.91
C PRO A 112 2.43 3.13 1.44
N ILE A 113 2.01 3.19 0.18
CA ILE A 113 1.36 4.37 -0.41
C ILE A 113 -0.07 4.49 0.10
N VAL A 114 -0.80 3.37 0.10
CA VAL A 114 -2.16 3.30 0.63
C VAL A 114 -2.17 3.59 2.14
N GLU A 115 -1.19 3.08 2.90
CA GLU A 115 -1.01 3.43 4.30
C GLU A 115 -0.80 4.94 4.50
N ASN A 116 -0.02 5.58 3.64
CA ASN A 116 0.19 7.03 3.70
C ASN A 116 -1.10 7.80 3.39
N ALA A 117 -1.86 7.40 2.36
CA ALA A 117 -3.14 8.01 2.03
C ALA A 117 -4.11 7.96 3.22
N VAL A 118 -4.21 6.81 3.90
CA VAL A 118 -5.07 6.65 5.08
C VAL A 118 -4.55 7.46 6.27
N ASN A 119 -3.27 7.29 6.66
CA ASN A 119 -2.75 7.84 7.92
C ASN A 119 -2.38 9.32 7.84
N HIS A 120 -1.95 9.80 6.68
CA HIS A 120 -1.51 11.19 6.48
C HIS A 120 -2.54 12.03 5.75
N GLY A 121 -3.35 11.42 4.88
CA GLY A 121 -4.44 12.07 4.18
C GLY A 121 -5.72 12.10 5.02
N ILE A 122 -6.31 10.93 5.23
CA ILE A 122 -7.66 10.81 5.78
C ILE A 122 -7.73 10.98 7.30
N PHE A 123 -6.77 10.44 8.06
CA PHE A 123 -6.78 10.48 9.52
C PHE A 123 -6.91 11.90 10.10
N HIS A 124 -6.29 12.87 9.45
CA HIS A 124 -6.29 14.27 9.88
C HIS A 124 -7.46 15.09 9.33
N LYS A 125 -8.34 14.48 8.52
CA LYS A 125 -9.52 15.13 7.98
C LYS A 125 -10.63 15.17 9.03
N ALA A 126 -11.30 16.32 9.14
CA ALA A 126 -12.40 16.50 10.09
C ALA A 126 -13.72 15.80 9.65
N THR A 127 -13.83 15.52 8.36
CA THR A 127 -15.00 14.88 7.74
C THR A 127 -14.65 13.49 7.23
N THR A 128 -15.61 12.76 6.69
CA THR A 128 -15.38 11.52 5.96
C THR A 128 -14.42 11.74 4.80
N GLY A 129 -13.48 10.84 4.62
CA GLY A 129 -12.53 10.86 3.52
C GLY A 129 -12.61 9.60 2.67
N THR A 130 -12.05 9.67 1.47
CA THR A 130 -12.10 8.61 0.47
C THR A 130 -10.71 8.31 -0.07
N VAL A 131 -10.38 7.03 -0.19
CA VAL A 131 -9.22 6.52 -0.93
C VAL A 131 -9.71 5.75 -2.13
N ALA A 132 -9.34 6.19 -3.33
CA ALA A 132 -9.66 5.51 -4.59
C ALA A 132 -8.39 4.93 -5.20
N ILE A 133 -8.41 3.66 -5.58
CA ILE A 133 -7.31 2.96 -6.24
C ILE A 133 -7.80 2.51 -7.61
N HIS A 134 -7.04 2.81 -8.64
CA HIS A 134 -7.37 2.41 -9.99
C HIS A 134 -6.18 1.74 -10.68
N PHE A 135 -6.43 0.57 -11.26
CA PHE A 135 -5.48 -0.19 -12.07
C PHE A 135 -5.85 -0.06 -13.53
N GLY A 136 -4.92 0.40 -14.37
CA GLY A 136 -5.17 0.57 -15.80
C GLY A 136 -3.92 0.36 -16.63
N TYR A 137 -4.10 0.07 -17.92
CA TYR A 137 -3.01 -0.01 -18.87
C TYR A 137 -2.54 1.38 -19.32
N VAL A 138 -1.23 1.48 -19.60
CA VAL A 138 -0.63 2.64 -20.27
C VAL A 138 -0.29 2.28 -21.71
N SER A 139 0.16 1.05 -21.92
CA SER A 139 0.47 0.44 -23.22
C SER A 139 0.37 -1.09 -23.10
N GLU A 140 0.58 -1.83 -24.18
CA GLU A 140 0.58 -3.30 -24.17
C GLU A 140 1.56 -3.90 -23.14
N ASP A 141 2.69 -3.21 -22.88
CA ASP A 141 3.76 -3.69 -22.01
C ASP A 141 3.83 -2.95 -20.64
N SER A 142 2.92 -2.03 -20.38
CA SER A 142 2.98 -1.24 -19.15
C SER A 142 1.61 -0.94 -18.59
N PHE A 143 1.53 -1.00 -17.27
CA PHE A 143 0.31 -0.64 -16.55
C PHE A 143 0.58 0.41 -15.49
N LYS A 144 -0.48 1.08 -15.08
CA LYS A 144 -0.46 2.17 -14.13
C LYS A 144 -1.37 1.85 -12.96
N VAL A 145 -0.90 2.16 -11.75
CA VAL A 145 -1.76 2.21 -10.56
C VAL A 145 -1.79 3.63 -10.06
N THR A 146 -3.00 4.16 -9.91
CA THR A 146 -3.25 5.48 -9.35
C THR A 146 -3.96 5.35 -8.02
N ILE A 147 -3.43 5.99 -6.98
CA ILE A 147 -4.00 6.02 -5.64
C ILE A 147 -4.31 7.49 -5.34
N ILE A 148 -5.58 7.79 -5.13
CA ILE A 148 -6.10 9.14 -4.92
C ILE A 148 -6.73 9.18 -3.54
N ASP A 149 -6.36 10.16 -2.73
CA ASP A 149 -7.08 10.49 -1.51
C ASP A 149 -7.66 11.92 -1.58
N ASP A 150 -8.73 12.13 -0.85
CA ASP A 150 -9.33 13.45 -0.65
C ASP A 150 -9.00 14.00 0.76
N GLY A 151 -7.84 13.63 1.27
CA GLY A 151 -7.34 14.04 2.58
C GLY A 151 -6.93 15.51 2.65
N ILE A 152 -6.06 15.82 3.62
CA ILE A 152 -5.60 17.20 3.88
C ILE A 152 -4.52 17.69 2.91
N GLY A 153 -4.02 16.83 2.02
CA GLY A 153 -2.94 17.13 1.08
C GLY A 153 -1.54 17.11 1.71
N LEU A 154 -0.51 17.13 0.86
CA LEU A 154 0.89 16.95 1.26
C LEU A 154 1.42 18.15 2.07
N VAL A 155 1.07 19.37 1.66
CA VAL A 155 1.55 20.60 2.32
C VAL A 155 1.05 20.69 3.76
N LYS A 156 -0.25 20.48 3.99
CA LYS A 156 -0.83 20.51 5.34
C LYS A 156 -0.35 19.34 6.18
N SER A 157 -0.27 18.15 5.60
CA SER A 157 0.27 16.97 6.28
C SER A 157 1.69 17.25 6.80
N LYS A 158 2.58 17.75 5.96
CA LYS A 158 3.94 18.13 6.35
C LYS A 158 3.97 19.15 7.49
N ALA A 159 3.16 20.19 7.42
CA ALA A 159 3.09 21.23 8.44
C ALA A 159 2.65 20.70 9.82
N ILE A 160 1.71 19.75 9.87
CA ILE A 160 1.27 19.09 11.11
C ILE A 160 2.44 18.34 11.76
N PHE A 161 3.23 17.61 10.97
CA PHE A 161 4.37 16.83 11.48
C PHE A 161 5.51 17.71 11.93
N ASP A 162 5.86 18.76 11.18
CA ASP A 162 6.91 19.71 11.55
C ASP A 162 6.60 20.40 12.89
N ASN A 163 5.33 20.73 13.14
CA ASN A 163 4.89 21.35 14.39
C ASN A 163 4.79 20.36 15.57
N SER A 164 4.65 19.06 15.32
CA SER A 164 4.50 18.06 16.37
C SER A 164 5.83 17.63 17.03
N GLY A 165 6.98 18.08 16.51
CA GLY A 165 8.32 17.66 16.97
C GLY A 165 8.58 16.16 16.78
N LYS A 166 7.64 15.44 16.16
CA LYS A 166 7.82 14.05 15.75
C LYS A 166 8.48 14.10 14.37
N GLU A 167 9.66 13.52 14.24
CA GLU A 167 10.19 13.22 12.92
C GLU A 167 9.07 12.54 12.14
N LEU A 168 8.75 13.09 10.94
CA LEU A 168 7.95 12.38 9.97
C LEU A 168 8.43 10.95 10.01
N ASN A 169 7.60 10.03 10.50
CA ASN A 169 7.94 8.62 10.45
C ASN A 169 7.93 8.26 8.95
N ASN A 170 9.01 8.66 8.26
CA ASN A 170 9.29 8.42 6.84
C ASN A 170 9.49 6.92 6.55
N ARG A 171 9.08 6.04 7.50
CA ARG A 171 9.24 4.60 7.33
C ARG A 171 8.54 4.08 6.10
N SER A 172 7.28 4.47 5.88
CA SER A 172 6.56 4.05 4.66
C SER A 172 7.21 4.62 3.40
N SER A 173 7.65 5.86 3.45
CA SER A 173 8.38 6.49 2.34
C SER A 173 9.76 5.86 2.13
N SER A 174 10.52 5.60 3.20
CA SER A 174 11.82 4.93 3.10
C SER A 174 11.70 3.49 2.62
N VAL A 175 10.71 2.74 3.09
CA VAL A 175 10.42 1.38 2.63
C VAL A 175 10.13 1.34 1.15
N LEU A 176 9.30 2.27 0.65
CA LEU A 176 9.00 2.38 -0.77
C LEU A 176 10.27 2.70 -1.57
N GLN A 177 11.06 3.70 -1.13
CA GLN A 177 12.31 4.08 -1.80
C GLN A 177 13.33 2.93 -1.85
N ASP A 178 13.50 2.21 -0.75
CA ASP A 178 14.40 1.06 -0.69
C ASP A 178 13.95 -0.06 -1.65
N ARG A 179 12.64 -0.26 -1.80
CA ARG A 179 12.09 -1.23 -2.75
C ARG A 179 12.26 -0.81 -4.20
N LEU A 180 11.99 0.45 -4.51
CA LEU A 180 12.23 0.97 -5.86
C LEU A 180 13.70 0.81 -6.27
N LYS A 181 14.64 1.10 -5.36
CA LYS A 181 16.07 0.84 -5.58
C LYS A 181 16.38 -0.64 -5.80
N LEU A 182 15.79 -1.55 -5.01
CA LEU A 182 15.99 -2.99 -5.17
C LEU A 182 15.50 -3.49 -6.53
N LEU A 183 14.36 -2.99 -7.01
CA LEU A 183 13.83 -3.31 -8.35
C LEU A 183 14.74 -2.80 -9.45
N GLU A 184 15.25 -1.58 -9.32
CA GLU A 184 16.22 -1.00 -10.24
C GLU A 184 17.50 -1.83 -10.30
N TYR A 185 18.06 -2.26 -9.13
CA TYR A 185 19.23 -3.14 -9.08
C TYR A 185 18.97 -4.54 -9.65
N SER A 186 17.76 -5.07 -9.50
CA SER A 186 17.43 -6.40 -10.02
C SER A 186 17.23 -6.42 -11.54
N ASN A 187 17.11 -5.26 -12.16
CA ASN A 187 16.88 -5.06 -13.60
C ASN A 187 15.68 -5.87 -14.14
N THR A 188 14.66 -6.11 -13.30
CA THR A 188 13.46 -6.87 -13.70
C THR A 188 12.29 -5.97 -14.04
N TRP A 189 12.24 -4.80 -13.39
CA TRP A 189 11.16 -3.84 -13.56
C TRP A 189 11.69 -2.41 -13.58
N LYS A 190 11.14 -1.62 -14.51
CA LYS A 190 11.25 -0.16 -14.47
C LYS A 190 9.97 0.37 -13.86
N VAL A 191 10.08 0.96 -12.66
CA VAL A 191 8.93 1.55 -11.96
C VAL A 191 9.17 3.04 -11.79
N SER A 192 8.26 3.86 -12.29
CA SER A 192 8.23 5.29 -11.99
C SER A 192 7.19 5.58 -10.91
N TYR A 193 7.49 6.50 -10.03
CA TYR A 193 6.61 6.93 -8.94
C TYR A 193 6.54 8.44 -8.86
N THR A 194 5.32 8.97 -8.83
CA THR A 194 5.05 10.39 -8.56
C THR A 194 4.05 10.51 -7.41
N LEU A 195 4.18 11.58 -6.64
CA LEU A 195 3.25 11.93 -5.55
C LEU A 195 3.07 13.44 -5.57
N GLU A 196 1.84 13.88 -5.76
CA GLU A 196 1.49 15.29 -6.00
C GLU A 196 0.22 15.65 -5.23
N ASP A 197 0.08 16.93 -4.85
CA ASP A 197 -1.21 17.45 -4.38
C ASP A 197 -2.20 17.47 -5.54
N ARG A 198 -3.47 17.26 -5.24
CA ARG A 198 -4.54 17.38 -6.23
C ARG A 198 -4.72 18.84 -6.64
N GLU A 199 -5.00 19.04 -7.92
CA GLU A 199 -5.24 20.39 -8.47
C GLU A 199 -6.72 20.82 -8.32
N ASP A 200 -7.64 19.86 -8.29
CA ASP A 200 -9.09 20.09 -8.33
C ASP A 200 -9.71 20.25 -6.93
N THR A 201 -9.08 19.69 -5.91
CA THR A 201 -9.57 19.69 -4.52
C THR A 201 -8.42 19.38 -3.55
N GLU A 202 -8.70 19.40 -2.24
CA GLU A 202 -7.72 18.92 -1.25
C GLU A 202 -7.48 17.42 -1.41
N GLY A 203 -6.25 16.97 -1.10
CA GLY A 203 -5.84 15.59 -1.16
C GLY A 203 -4.57 15.38 -1.97
N ALA A 204 -4.20 14.13 -2.19
CA ALA A 204 -3.01 13.76 -2.95
C ALA A 204 -3.31 12.70 -4.00
N ILE A 205 -2.44 12.64 -5.01
CA ILE A 205 -2.43 11.61 -6.05
C ILE A 205 -1.05 10.97 -6.08
N ALA A 206 -1.01 9.67 -5.87
CA ALA A 206 0.18 8.86 -6.11
C ALA A 206 -0.01 8.04 -7.38
N THR A 207 0.96 8.08 -8.28
CA THR A 207 0.93 7.30 -9.53
C THR A 207 2.18 6.46 -9.63
N LEU A 208 1.98 5.16 -9.90
CA LEU A 208 3.05 4.23 -10.25
C LEU A 208 2.82 3.73 -11.67
N ILE A 209 3.89 3.71 -12.46
CA ILE A 209 3.87 3.08 -13.79
C ILE A 209 4.88 1.95 -13.75
N PHE A 210 4.43 0.77 -14.10
CA PHE A 210 5.19 -0.47 -14.10
C PHE A 210 5.46 -0.90 -15.54
N LYS A 211 6.73 -1.10 -15.86
CA LYS A 211 7.16 -1.66 -17.13
C LYS A 211 8.13 -2.80 -16.85
N PRO A 212 7.82 -4.07 -17.22
CA PRO A 212 8.78 -5.15 -17.15
C PRO A 212 9.97 -4.83 -18.07
N ILE A 213 11.16 -5.19 -17.63
CA ILE A 213 12.36 -5.13 -18.45
C ILE A 213 12.48 -6.51 -19.09
N GLU A 214 12.36 -6.57 -20.41
CA GLU A 214 12.57 -7.81 -21.15
C GLU A 214 14.06 -8.20 -21.04
N ASP A 215 14.34 -9.32 -20.40
CA ASP A 215 15.65 -9.96 -20.57
C ASP A 215 15.72 -10.53 -21.99
N GLU A 216 16.74 -10.18 -22.75
CA GLU A 216 17.00 -10.71 -24.11
C GLU A 216 17.06 -12.26 -24.17
N HIS A 217 16.93 -12.96 -23.05
CA HIS A 217 17.03 -14.41 -22.90
C HIS A 217 15.79 -15.12 -22.30
N THR A 218 14.73 -14.39 -21.96
CA THR A 218 13.48 -15.02 -21.46
C THR A 218 12.32 -14.60 -22.37
N SER A 219 12.12 -15.34 -23.45
CA SER A 219 10.83 -15.29 -24.17
C SER A 219 9.73 -15.69 -23.19
N ILE A 220 8.95 -14.72 -22.73
CA ILE A 220 7.65 -14.97 -22.11
C ILE A 220 6.84 -15.76 -23.15
N PRO A 221 6.21 -16.91 -22.78
CA PRO A 221 5.39 -17.61 -23.74
C PRO A 221 4.29 -16.65 -24.21
N SER A 222 4.37 -16.27 -25.46
CA SER A 222 3.28 -15.59 -26.17
C SER A 222 2.00 -16.42 -26.02
N ARG A 223 0.93 -15.72 -25.73
CA ARG A 223 -0.46 -16.19 -25.63
C ARG A 223 -0.86 -17.19 -26.70
#